data_2955dd44c74f76dd8186e0da9d449e26
#
_entry.id   2955dd44c74f76dd8186e0da9d449e26
#
_cell.length_a   1.000
_cell.length_b   1.000
_cell.length_c   1.000
_cell.angle_alpha   90.00
_cell.angle_beta   90.00
_cell.angle_gamma   90.00
#
_symmetry.space_group_name_H-M   'P 1'
#
loop_
_entity.id
_entity.type
_entity.pdbx_description
1 polymer ?
#
loop_
_entity_poly.entity_id
_entity_poly.type
_entity_poly.pdbx_seq_one_letter_code
_entity_poly.pdbx_strand_id
1 'polypeptide(L)'
;MNFALDSNLLMSFCLTATVVVFLPGPSVMFIVGRALAVGRPGAVAAAAGDSLGQIVQGLLAALGVGALIAESELLYTGIKFGGAIYLVTMGASTLRHRRHAATETDAGGSAGRSSELRKGFLVGASNPKTIVFFVAALPQFVDHGRGNVLLQMLVLLLAYGVLGWIADTLWGVAGSSVRSWAATAPHRIERMIGGGGLCIIGVGIWLALSQGVA
;
A
#
# COMPACT_ATOMS: atom_id res chain seq x y z
N MET A 1 12.22 7.11 33.30
CA MET A 1 12.30 6.24 32.11
C MET A 1 12.61 7.17 30.94
N ASN A 2 13.87 7.26 30.52
CA ASN A 2 14.23 8.08 29.36
C ASN A 2 13.84 7.30 28.11
N PHE A 3 12.80 7.72 27.45
CA PHE A 3 12.47 7.27 26.10
C PHE A 3 13.46 7.95 25.15
N ALA A 4 14.55 7.27 24.83
CA ALA A 4 15.51 7.76 23.87
C ALA A 4 15.54 6.78 22.69
N LEU A 5 14.71 7.05 21.69
CA LEU A 5 14.96 6.48 20.37
C LEU A 5 16.28 7.04 19.86
N ASP A 6 17.19 6.18 19.39
CA ASP A 6 18.42 6.66 18.78
C ASP A 6 18.08 7.45 17.51
N SER A 7 18.47 8.73 17.49
CA SER A 7 18.16 9.62 16.36
C SER A 7 18.79 9.14 15.05
N ASN A 8 19.93 8.44 15.11
CA ASN A 8 20.59 7.90 13.92
C ASN A 8 19.80 6.69 13.39
N LEU A 9 19.29 5.82 14.28
CA LEU A 9 18.45 4.69 13.88
C LEU A 9 17.13 5.18 13.29
N LEU A 10 16.49 6.18 13.92
CA LEU A 10 15.28 6.78 13.38
C LEU A 10 15.51 7.40 12.00
N MET A 11 16.58 8.16 11.82
CA MET A 11 16.93 8.77 10.53
C MET A 11 17.21 7.72 9.47
N SER A 12 18.00 6.70 9.79
CA SER A 12 18.28 5.59 8.88
C SER A 12 17.02 4.81 8.50
N PHE A 13 16.12 4.59 9.47
CA PHE A 13 14.82 4.01 9.19
C PHE A 13 13.99 4.89 8.24
N CYS A 14 13.87 6.19 8.53
CA CYS A 14 13.10 7.11 7.68
C CYS A 14 13.64 7.18 6.25
N LEU A 15 14.97 7.17 6.08
CA LEU A 15 15.60 7.14 4.76
C LEU A 15 15.26 5.84 4.02
N THR A 16 15.42 4.70 4.69
CA THR A 16 15.10 3.39 4.12
C THR A 16 13.61 3.27 3.80
N ALA A 17 12.75 3.66 4.73
CA ALA A 17 11.30 3.67 4.55
C ALA A 17 10.89 4.57 3.38
N THR A 18 11.50 5.76 3.24
CA THR A 18 11.22 6.67 2.12
C THR A 18 11.50 5.99 0.78
N VAL A 19 12.64 5.32 0.63
CA VAL A 19 12.94 4.56 -0.59
C VAL A 19 11.87 3.51 -0.84
N VAL A 20 11.50 2.73 0.18
CA VAL A 20 10.53 1.65 0.06
C VAL A 20 9.13 2.16 -0.30
N VAL A 21 8.63 3.23 0.35
CA VAL A 21 7.28 3.73 0.09
C VAL A 21 7.14 4.35 -1.30
N PHE A 22 8.20 5.00 -1.81
CA PHE A 22 8.20 5.58 -3.15
C PHE A 22 8.38 4.55 -4.27
N LEU A 23 8.91 3.36 -3.99
CA LEU A 23 8.99 2.29 -4.98
C LEU A 23 7.58 1.89 -5.43
N PRO A 24 7.29 1.95 -6.74
CA PRO A 24 5.97 1.58 -7.24
C PRO A 24 5.68 0.10 -6.94
N GLY A 25 4.54 -0.13 -6.32
CA GLY A 25 4.05 -1.45 -5.91
C GLY A 25 2.53 -1.48 -5.89
N PRO A 26 1.91 -2.53 -5.30
CA PRO A 26 0.46 -2.68 -5.29
C PRO A 26 -0.30 -1.47 -4.77
N SER A 27 0.14 -0.86 -3.65
CA SER A 27 -0.47 0.35 -3.08
C SER A 27 -0.43 1.51 -4.07
N VAL A 28 0.75 1.83 -4.62
CA VAL A 28 0.91 2.94 -5.58
C VAL A 28 0.02 2.73 -6.80
N MET A 29 0.02 1.52 -7.39
CA MET A 29 -0.81 1.21 -8.55
C MET A 29 -2.31 1.33 -8.24
N PHE A 30 -2.73 0.88 -7.05
CA PHE A 30 -4.09 1.04 -6.57
C PHE A 30 -4.45 2.52 -6.41
N ILE A 31 -3.63 3.33 -5.72
CA ILE A 31 -3.88 4.76 -5.49
C ILE A 31 -3.96 5.54 -6.81
N VAL A 32 -3.04 5.29 -7.73
CA VAL A 32 -3.07 5.90 -9.07
C VAL A 32 -4.34 5.48 -9.82
N GLY A 33 -4.71 4.20 -9.77
CA GLY A 33 -5.97 3.70 -10.34
C GLY A 33 -7.21 4.40 -9.73
N ARG A 34 -7.22 4.62 -8.40
CA ARG A 34 -8.31 5.38 -7.75
C ARG A 34 -8.30 6.86 -8.14
N ALA A 35 -7.11 7.47 -8.26
CA ALA A 35 -6.99 8.85 -8.73
C ALA A 35 -7.59 9.05 -10.12
N LEU A 36 -7.38 8.08 -11.00
CA LEU A 36 -7.95 8.07 -12.35
C LEU A 36 -9.47 7.81 -12.34
N ALA A 37 -9.95 6.90 -11.50
CA ALA A 37 -11.37 6.51 -11.47
C ALA A 37 -12.26 7.53 -10.74
N VAL A 38 -11.89 7.94 -9.53
CA VAL A 38 -12.73 8.78 -8.64
C VAL A 38 -12.13 10.16 -8.32
N GLY A 39 -10.98 10.48 -8.90
CA GLY A 39 -10.29 11.75 -8.74
C GLY A 39 -9.55 11.91 -7.41
N ARG A 40 -9.00 13.11 -7.21
CA ARG A 40 -8.11 13.43 -6.09
C ARG A 40 -8.70 13.15 -4.70
N PRO A 41 -9.95 13.55 -4.37
CA PRO A 41 -10.49 13.32 -3.03
C PRO A 41 -10.61 11.83 -2.67
N GLY A 42 -11.00 11.00 -3.65
CA GLY A 42 -11.10 9.56 -3.47
C GLY A 42 -9.73 8.90 -3.33
N ALA A 43 -8.74 9.34 -4.12
CA ALA A 43 -7.37 8.84 -4.03
C ALA A 43 -6.74 9.16 -2.66
N VAL A 44 -6.95 10.38 -2.12
CA VAL A 44 -6.45 10.77 -0.79
C VAL A 44 -7.11 9.93 0.31
N ALA A 45 -8.42 9.67 0.21
CA ALA A 45 -9.10 8.79 1.17
C ALA A 45 -8.58 7.35 1.08
N ALA A 46 -8.32 6.85 -0.14
CA ALA A 46 -7.73 5.53 -0.36
C ALA A 46 -6.31 5.46 0.20
N ALA A 47 -5.48 6.50 0.00
CA ALA A 47 -4.13 6.59 0.56
C ALA A 47 -4.12 6.56 2.09
N ALA A 48 -5.06 7.28 2.73
CA ALA A 48 -5.21 7.24 4.18
C ALA A 48 -5.59 5.81 4.66
N GLY A 49 -6.49 5.15 3.95
CA GLY A 49 -6.84 3.76 4.23
C GLY A 49 -5.66 2.82 4.08
N ASP A 50 -4.90 2.92 2.99
CA ASP A 50 -3.72 2.11 2.73
C ASP A 50 -2.69 2.23 3.86
N SER A 51 -2.36 3.45 4.26
CA SER A 51 -1.44 3.70 5.37
C SER A 51 -1.92 3.12 6.70
N LEU A 52 -3.22 3.22 7.00
CA LEU A 52 -3.79 2.58 8.19
C LEU A 52 -3.67 1.04 8.11
N GLY A 53 -3.92 0.45 6.96
CA GLY A 53 -3.72 -0.99 6.74
C GLY A 53 -2.27 -1.42 6.94
N GLN A 54 -1.32 -0.65 6.43
CA GLN A 54 0.11 -0.89 6.62
C GLN A 54 0.54 -0.76 8.08
N ILE A 55 0.00 0.20 8.83
CA ILE A 55 0.25 0.33 10.29
C ILE A 55 -0.24 -0.92 11.02
N VAL A 56 -1.43 -1.43 10.68
CA VAL A 56 -1.95 -2.67 11.28
C VAL A 56 -1.03 -3.87 10.98
N GLN A 57 -0.54 -3.99 9.75
CA GLN A 57 0.47 -5.01 9.41
C GLN A 57 1.72 -4.89 10.28
N GLY A 58 2.24 -3.67 10.42
CA GLY A 58 3.43 -3.42 11.22
C GLY A 58 3.21 -3.71 12.71
N LEU A 59 2.02 -3.43 13.24
CA LEU A 59 1.65 -3.80 14.61
C LEU A 59 1.65 -5.32 14.80
N LEU A 60 1.08 -6.06 13.87
CA LEU A 60 1.09 -7.53 13.89
C LEU A 60 2.52 -8.07 13.81
N ALA A 61 3.37 -7.49 12.96
CA ALA A 61 4.78 -7.85 12.88
C ALA A 61 5.51 -7.56 14.21
N ALA A 62 5.28 -6.40 14.82
CA ALA A 62 5.89 -6.00 16.09
C ALA A 62 5.44 -6.89 17.27
N LEU A 63 4.23 -7.42 17.24
CA LEU A 63 3.71 -8.37 18.23
C LEU A 63 4.22 -9.81 18.04
N GLY A 64 5.16 -10.03 17.11
CA GLY A 64 5.75 -11.33 16.87
C GLY A 64 4.95 -12.24 15.93
N VAL A 65 3.80 -11.80 15.44
CA VAL A 65 3.03 -12.58 14.45
C VAL A 65 3.83 -12.75 13.16
N GLY A 66 4.71 -11.79 12.83
CA GLY A 66 5.63 -11.88 11.71
C GLY A 66 6.61 -13.07 11.83
N ALA A 67 7.12 -13.34 13.04
CA ALA A 67 7.98 -14.50 13.29
C ALA A 67 7.21 -15.83 13.12
N LEU A 68 5.97 -15.89 13.64
CA LEU A 68 5.10 -17.05 13.44
C LEU A 68 4.78 -17.32 11.96
N ILE A 69 4.59 -16.25 11.17
CA ILE A 69 4.38 -16.37 9.72
C ILE A 69 5.67 -16.88 9.04
N ALA A 70 6.83 -16.40 9.46
CA ALA A 70 8.12 -16.83 8.91
C ALA A 70 8.45 -18.30 9.25
N GLU A 71 8.03 -18.79 10.42
CA GLU A 71 8.22 -20.17 10.84
C GLU A 71 7.18 -21.15 10.27
N SER A 72 6.04 -20.65 9.80
CA SER A 72 4.96 -21.46 9.23
C SER A 72 4.87 -21.29 7.72
N GLU A 73 5.45 -22.24 6.97
CA GLU A 73 5.37 -22.27 5.51
C GLU A 73 3.91 -22.25 5.00
N LEU A 74 3.01 -22.93 5.70
CA LEU A 74 1.59 -22.96 5.36
C LEU A 74 0.95 -21.58 5.54
N LEU A 75 1.25 -20.87 6.63
CA LEU A 75 0.69 -19.56 6.92
C LEU A 75 1.25 -18.51 5.94
N TYR A 76 2.55 -18.54 5.69
CA TYR A 76 3.21 -17.68 4.69
C TYR A 76 2.60 -17.90 3.29
N THR A 77 2.47 -19.15 2.88
CA THR A 77 1.89 -19.57 1.61
C THR A 77 0.43 -19.12 1.49
N GLY A 78 -0.37 -19.29 2.54
CA GLY A 78 -1.76 -18.86 2.60
C GLY A 78 -1.91 -17.33 2.41
N ILE A 79 -1.10 -16.54 3.12
CA ILE A 79 -1.10 -15.08 2.99
C ILE A 79 -0.64 -14.64 1.60
N LYS A 80 0.42 -15.25 1.09
CA LYS A 80 0.98 -14.98 -0.24
C LYS A 80 -0.05 -15.23 -1.34
N PHE A 81 -0.63 -16.41 -1.39
CA PHE A 81 -1.62 -16.75 -2.43
C PHE A 81 -2.94 -16.02 -2.23
N GLY A 82 -3.40 -15.82 -0.99
CA GLY A 82 -4.57 -14.99 -0.69
C GLY A 82 -4.41 -13.55 -1.19
N GLY A 83 -3.26 -12.94 -0.92
CA GLY A 83 -2.90 -11.61 -1.42
C GLY A 83 -2.80 -11.57 -2.96
N ALA A 84 -2.18 -12.58 -3.56
CA ALA A 84 -2.07 -12.70 -5.02
C ALA A 84 -3.44 -12.80 -5.70
N ILE A 85 -4.32 -13.68 -5.21
CA ILE A 85 -5.70 -13.85 -5.71
C ILE A 85 -6.47 -12.54 -5.56
N TYR A 86 -6.36 -11.88 -4.40
CA TYR A 86 -7.01 -10.59 -4.15
C TYR A 86 -6.56 -9.53 -5.17
N LEU A 87 -5.27 -9.40 -5.42
CA LEU A 87 -4.73 -8.45 -6.41
C LEU A 87 -5.20 -8.78 -7.84
N VAL A 88 -5.16 -10.05 -8.23
CA VAL A 88 -5.63 -10.48 -9.56
C VAL A 88 -7.12 -10.21 -9.74
N THR A 89 -7.95 -10.54 -8.77
CA THR A 89 -9.39 -10.28 -8.83
C THR A 89 -9.73 -8.80 -8.84
N MET A 90 -8.99 -7.99 -8.07
CA MET A 90 -9.13 -6.54 -8.06
C MET A 90 -8.71 -5.91 -9.40
N GLY A 91 -7.59 -6.33 -9.96
CA GLY A 91 -7.12 -5.87 -11.27
C GLY A 91 -8.06 -6.29 -12.41
N ALA A 92 -8.57 -7.52 -12.38
CA ALA A 92 -9.56 -8.01 -13.32
C ALA A 92 -10.88 -7.23 -13.23
N SER A 93 -11.35 -6.93 -12.02
CA SER A 93 -12.52 -6.07 -11.81
C SER A 93 -12.29 -4.66 -12.37
N THR A 94 -11.12 -4.08 -12.16
CA THR A 94 -10.73 -2.77 -12.72
C THR A 94 -10.77 -2.80 -14.25
N LEU A 95 -10.24 -3.85 -14.88
CA LEU A 95 -10.29 -4.05 -16.33
C LEU A 95 -11.72 -4.19 -16.86
N ARG A 96 -12.55 -4.97 -16.16
CA ARG A 96 -13.92 -5.23 -16.57
C ARG A 96 -14.78 -3.97 -16.53
N HIS A 97 -14.58 -3.13 -15.50
CA HIS A 97 -15.37 -1.93 -15.28
C HIS A 97 -14.72 -0.64 -15.82
N ARG A 98 -13.60 -0.73 -16.54
CA ARG A 98 -12.83 0.43 -17.02
C ARG A 98 -13.67 1.40 -17.87
N ARG A 99 -14.61 0.89 -18.70
CA ARG A 99 -15.51 1.71 -19.53
C ARG A 99 -16.50 2.48 -18.69
N HIS A 100 -17.17 1.82 -17.74
CA HIS A 100 -18.08 2.47 -16.79
C HIS A 100 -17.35 3.51 -15.94
N ALA A 101 -16.18 3.17 -15.40
CA ALA A 101 -15.35 4.10 -14.63
C ALA A 101 -14.92 5.32 -15.47
N ALA A 102 -14.70 5.17 -16.77
CA ALA A 102 -14.35 6.27 -17.66
C ALA A 102 -15.56 7.18 -17.97
N THR A 103 -16.80 6.65 -18.01
CA THR A 103 -18.03 7.42 -18.27
C THR A 103 -18.62 8.03 -16.99
N GLU A 104 -18.49 7.37 -15.84
CA GLU A 104 -18.93 7.92 -14.54
C GLU A 104 -18.05 9.08 -14.05
N THR A 105 -16.97 9.39 -14.76
CA THR A 105 -16.13 10.56 -14.47
C THR A 105 -16.87 11.88 -14.60
N ASP A 106 -17.94 11.92 -15.41
CA ASP A 106 -18.80 13.12 -15.60
C ASP A 106 -19.92 13.21 -14.58
N ALA A 107 -20.31 12.09 -13.98
CA ALA A 107 -21.42 12.04 -13.05
C ALA A 107 -20.92 12.07 -11.62
N GLY A 108 -20.17 13.04 -11.14
CA GLY A 108 -19.83 13.34 -9.74
C GLY A 108 -20.19 12.29 -8.66
N GLY A 109 -20.23 11.02 -9.03
CA GLY A 109 -20.61 9.89 -8.21
C GLY A 109 -19.57 9.76 -7.09
N SER A 110 -19.87 10.38 -5.96
CA SER A 110 -19.15 10.22 -4.72
C SER A 110 -19.27 8.77 -4.26
N ALA A 111 -18.43 7.89 -4.79
CA ALA A 111 -18.09 6.71 -4.02
C ALA A 111 -17.66 7.27 -2.65
N GLY A 112 -18.47 7.05 -1.62
CA GLY A 112 -18.31 7.75 -0.35
C GLY A 112 -16.85 7.61 0.12
N ARG A 113 -16.24 8.67 0.61
CA ARG A 113 -14.85 8.66 1.10
C ARG A 113 -14.56 7.47 2.01
N SER A 114 -15.55 7.03 2.78
CA SER A 114 -15.48 5.83 3.62
C SER A 114 -15.30 4.54 2.82
N SER A 115 -15.91 4.41 1.64
CA SER A 115 -15.71 3.25 0.76
C SER A 115 -14.28 3.21 0.21
N GLU A 116 -13.74 4.35 -0.19
CA GLU A 116 -12.36 4.43 -0.70
C GLU A 116 -11.33 4.16 0.40
N LEU A 117 -11.57 4.68 1.61
CA LEU A 117 -10.76 4.38 2.78
C LEU A 117 -10.74 2.88 3.09
N ARG A 118 -11.90 2.21 3.07
CA ARG A 118 -11.97 0.75 3.30
C ARG A 118 -11.20 -0.03 2.23
N LYS A 119 -11.34 0.34 0.95
CA LYS A 119 -10.61 -0.30 -0.14
C LYS A 119 -9.09 -0.11 0.04
N GLY A 120 -8.66 1.12 0.35
CA GLY A 120 -7.26 1.41 0.68
C GLY A 120 -6.78 0.55 1.84
N PHE A 121 -7.53 0.51 2.94
CA PHE A 121 -7.18 -0.30 4.11
C PHE A 121 -6.93 -1.78 3.76
N LEU A 122 -7.81 -2.38 2.96
CA LEU A 122 -7.63 -3.78 2.55
C LEU A 122 -6.38 -3.97 1.70
N VAL A 123 -6.06 -3.02 0.80
CA VAL A 123 -4.84 -3.08 -0.02
C VAL A 123 -3.61 -2.92 0.86
N GLY A 124 -3.59 -1.93 1.75
CA GLY A 124 -2.49 -1.71 2.68
C GLY A 124 -2.27 -2.88 3.62
N ALA A 125 -3.36 -3.41 4.22
CA ALA A 125 -3.31 -4.56 5.13
C ALA A 125 -2.87 -5.87 4.46
N SER A 126 -2.99 -5.99 3.15
CA SER A 126 -2.55 -7.16 2.38
C SER A 126 -1.30 -6.90 1.52
N ASN A 127 -0.61 -5.76 1.71
CA ASN A 127 0.52 -5.39 0.89
C ASN A 127 1.76 -6.25 1.21
N PRO A 128 2.20 -7.16 0.31
CA PRO A 128 3.31 -8.05 0.57
C PRO A 128 4.64 -7.32 0.72
N LYS A 129 4.83 -6.20 0.02
CA LYS A 129 6.03 -5.39 0.13
C LYS A 129 6.22 -4.88 1.57
N THR A 130 5.14 -4.42 2.18
CA THR A 130 5.13 -3.87 3.54
C THR A 130 5.31 -4.96 4.59
N ILE A 131 4.69 -6.14 4.40
CA ILE A 131 4.90 -7.31 5.28
C ILE A 131 6.39 -7.66 5.31
N VAL A 132 7.01 -7.86 4.15
CA VAL A 132 8.44 -8.22 4.05
C VAL A 132 9.31 -7.13 4.70
N PHE A 133 9.00 -5.86 4.45
CA PHE A 133 9.75 -4.76 5.05
C PHE A 133 9.67 -4.78 6.59
N PHE A 134 8.48 -4.94 7.16
CA PHE A 134 8.33 -4.93 8.61
C PHE A 134 8.95 -6.17 9.28
N VAL A 135 8.80 -7.34 8.69
CA VAL A 135 9.39 -8.57 9.26
C VAL A 135 10.91 -8.55 9.17
N ALA A 136 11.48 -8.13 8.04
CA ALA A 136 12.92 -8.20 7.81
C ALA A 136 13.68 -6.96 8.31
N ALA A 137 13.11 -5.76 8.16
CA ALA A 137 13.83 -4.52 8.38
C ALA A 137 13.51 -3.86 9.74
N LEU A 138 12.24 -3.85 10.17
CA LEU A 138 11.83 -3.12 11.37
C LEU A 138 12.68 -3.46 12.62
N PRO A 139 12.98 -4.74 12.94
CA PRO A 139 13.78 -5.09 14.12
C PRO A 139 15.21 -4.53 14.09
N GLN A 140 15.77 -4.27 12.90
CA GLN A 140 17.14 -3.77 12.74
C GLN A 140 17.30 -2.30 13.18
N PHE A 141 16.20 -1.56 13.30
CA PHE A 141 16.17 -0.15 13.70
C PHE A 141 15.76 0.06 15.15
N VAL A 142 15.73 -1.02 15.94
CA VAL A 142 15.39 -1.00 17.36
C VAL A 142 16.63 -1.22 18.21
N ASP A 143 16.84 -0.35 19.19
CA ASP A 143 17.91 -0.50 20.18
C ASP A 143 17.38 -1.23 21.42
N HIS A 144 17.76 -2.49 21.57
CA HIS A 144 17.38 -3.32 22.72
C HIS A 144 17.99 -2.86 24.04
N GLY A 145 19.05 -2.05 24.00
CA GLY A 145 19.72 -1.48 25.17
C GLY A 145 19.09 -0.18 25.70
N ARG A 146 18.23 0.46 24.92
CA ARG A 146 17.70 1.80 25.22
C ARG A 146 16.19 1.84 25.55
N GLY A 147 15.67 0.89 26.31
CA GLY A 147 14.33 0.98 26.86
C GLY A 147 13.28 0.11 26.18
N ASN A 148 12.03 0.59 26.09
CA ASN A 148 10.92 -0.23 25.65
C ASN A 148 10.93 -0.45 24.12
N VAL A 149 11.30 -1.67 23.70
CA VAL A 149 11.36 -2.12 22.29
C VAL A 149 10.02 -1.91 21.58
N LEU A 150 8.90 -2.26 22.22
CA LEU A 150 7.57 -2.10 21.62
C LEU A 150 7.27 -0.62 21.32
N LEU A 151 7.62 0.27 22.24
CA LEU A 151 7.39 1.71 22.04
C LEU A 151 8.27 2.28 20.91
N GLN A 152 9.51 1.81 20.76
CA GLN A 152 10.36 2.16 19.63
C GLN A 152 9.73 1.70 18.32
N MET A 153 9.27 0.43 18.25
CA MET A 153 8.57 -0.09 17.07
C MET A 153 7.33 0.72 16.72
N LEU A 154 6.52 1.10 17.72
CA LEU A 154 5.32 1.93 17.50
C LEU A 154 5.65 3.28 16.88
N VAL A 155 6.72 3.94 17.33
CA VAL A 155 7.17 5.22 16.74
C VAL A 155 7.64 5.04 15.30
N LEU A 156 8.41 3.99 15.02
CA LEU A 156 8.85 3.66 13.66
C LEU A 156 7.66 3.34 12.75
N LEU A 157 6.65 2.62 13.23
CA LEU A 157 5.43 2.32 12.49
C LEU A 157 4.62 3.58 12.17
N LEU A 158 4.49 4.50 13.12
CA LEU A 158 3.84 5.79 12.89
C LEU A 158 4.62 6.61 11.85
N ALA A 159 5.95 6.66 11.95
CA ALA A 159 6.78 7.34 10.96
C ALA A 159 6.59 6.73 9.56
N TYR A 160 6.58 5.39 9.46
CA TYR A 160 6.32 4.69 8.20
C TYR A 160 4.93 5.02 7.64
N GLY A 161 3.90 4.99 8.49
CA GLY A 161 2.52 5.31 8.09
C GLY A 161 2.38 6.74 7.57
N VAL A 162 3.03 7.72 8.21
CA VAL A 162 3.05 9.11 7.74
C VAL A 162 3.77 9.24 6.40
N LEU A 163 4.96 8.64 6.26
CA LEU A 163 5.71 8.64 5.01
C LEU A 163 4.94 7.95 3.89
N GLY A 164 4.31 6.82 4.18
CA GLY A 164 3.46 6.09 3.23
C GLY A 164 2.27 6.93 2.78
N TRP A 165 1.55 7.56 3.71
CA TRP A 165 0.43 8.43 3.38
C TRP A 165 0.84 9.62 2.51
N ILE A 166 1.98 10.25 2.80
CA ILE A 166 2.54 11.34 2.00
C ILE A 166 2.87 10.84 0.59
N ALA A 167 3.61 9.74 0.48
CA ALA A 167 4.02 9.18 -0.81
C ALA A 167 2.80 8.79 -1.66
N ASP A 168 1.84 8.06 -1.09
CA ASP A 168 0.62 7.65 -1.77
C ASP A 168 -0.25 8.84 -2.16
N THR A 169 -0.33 9.87 -1.32
CA THR A 169 -1.03 11.11 -1.65
C THR A 169 -0.36 11.81 -2.83
N LEU A 170 0.97 11.89 -2.87
CA LEU A 170 1.70 12.46 -4.00
C LEU A 170 1.46 11.67 -5.29
N TRP A 171 1.49 10.34 -5.24
CA TRP A 171 1.14 9.48 -6.36
C TRP A 171 -0.32 9.68 -6.80
N GLY A 172 -1.25 9.81 -5.86
CA GLY A 172 -2.66 10.10 -6.13
C GLY A 172 -2.88 11.46 -6.77
N VAL A 173 -2.17 12.50 -6.30
CA VAL A 173 -2.21 13.85 -6.90
C VAL A 173 -1.63 13.83 -8.31
N ALA A 174 -0.48 13.20 -8.51
CA ALA A 174 0.11 13.04 -9.83
C ALA A 174 -0.84 12.31 -10.79
N GLY A 175 -1.41 11.18 -10.37
CA GLY A 175 -2.40 10.44 -11.15
C GLY A 175 -3.64 11.26 -11.49
N SER A 176 -4.14 12.06 -10.55
CA SER A 176 -5.31 12.93 -10.79
C SER A 176 -5.00 14.09 -11.75
N SER A 177 -3.78 14.57 -11.78
CA SER A 177 -3.36 15.61 -12.74
C SER A 177 -3.32 15.07 -14.17
N VAL A 178 -2.85 13.83 -14.32
CA VAL A 178 -2.91 13.13 -15.62
C VAL A 178 -4.36 12.88 -16.06
N ARG A 179 -5.25 12.59 -15.09
CA ARG A 179 -6.68 12.44 -15.38
C ARG A 179 -7.29 13.72 -16.00
N SER A 180 -7.02 14.89 -15.44
CA SER A 180 -7.53 16.15 -15.96
C SER A 180 -7.09 16.41 -17.39
N TRP A 181 -5.85 16.05 -17.73
CA TRP A 181 -5.33 16.11 -19.10
C TRP A 181 -5.97 15.05 -20.01
N ALA A 182 -6.25 13.84 -19.49
CA ALA A 182 -6.88 12.76 -20.24
C ALA A 182 -8.40 12.94 -20.39
N ALA A 183 -9.06 13.78 -19.56
CA ALA A 183 -10.51 14.02 -19.59
C ALA A 183 -10.99 14.59 -20.93
N THR A 184 -10.11 15.23 -21.71
CA THR A 184 -10.39 15.69 -23.08
C THR A 184 -10.55 14.53 -24.08
N ALA A 185 -10.26 13.29 -23.70
CA ALA A 185 -10.31 12.11 -24.56
C ALA A 185 -10.65 10.85 -23.75
N PRO A 186 -11.94 10.48 -23.60
CA PRO A 186 -12.41 9.37 -22.77
C PRO A 186 -11.69 8.04 -23.00
N HIS A 187 -11.30 7.74 -24.24
CA HIS A 187 -10.52 6.55 -24.57
C HIS A 187 -9.13 6.49 -23.92
N ARG A 188 -8.54 7.65 -23.57
CA ARG A 188 -7.25 7.72 -22.86
C ARG A 188 -7.44 7.30 -21.41
N ILE A 189 -8.49 7.78 -20.74
CA ILE A 189 -8.83 7.40 -19.38
C ILE A 189 -9.08 5.88 -19.31
N GLU A 190 -9.86 5.33 -20.24
CA GLU A 190 -10.12 3.90 -20.32
C GLU A 190 -8.82 3.09 -20.45
N ARG A 191 -7.90 3.52 -21.32
CA ARG A 191 -6.58 2.87 -21.49
C ARG A 191 -5.73 2.96 -20.23
N MET A 192 -5.74 4.10 -19.54
CA MET A 192 -4.97 4.29 -18.31
C MET A 192 -5.51 3.44 -17.15
N ILE A 193 -6.83 3.40 -16.97
CA ILE A 193 -7.49 2.52 -15.99
C ILE A 193 -7.19 1.06 -16.32
N GLY A 194 -7.26 0.70 -17.61
CA GLY A 194 -6.91 -0.64 -18.09
C GLY A 194 -5.45 -0.99 -17.81
N GLY A 195 -4.51 -0.08 -18.11
CA GLY A 195 -3.09 -0.24 -17.79
C GLY A 195 -2.83 -0.44 -16.30
N GLY A 196 -3.48 0.36 -15.44
CA GLY A 196 -3.43 0.19 -13.99
C GLY A 196 -3.94 -1.18 -13.54
N GLY A 197 -5.07 -1.64 -14.09
CA GLY A 197 -5.61 -2.97 -13.81
C GLY A 197 -4.66 -4.09 -14.22
N LEU A 198 -4.01 -3.98 -15.39
CA LEU A 198 -3.00 -4.95 -15.85
C LEU A 198 -1.77 -4.95 -14.95
N CYS A 199 -1.30 -3.78 -14.50
CA CYS A 199 -0.19 -3.70 -13.55
C CYS A 199 -0.52 -4.41 -12.24
N ILE A 200 -1.73 -4.21 -11.69
CA ILE A 200 -2.18 -4.88 -10.46
C ILE A 200 -2.21 -6.40 -10.65
N ILE A 201 -2.74 -6.88 -11.78
CA ILE A 201 -2.72 -8.32 -12.13
C ILE A 201 -1.28 -8.81 -12.21
N GLY A 202 -0.40 -8.08 -12.92
CA GLY A 202 1.01 -8.43 -13.05
C GLY A 202 1.71 -8.58 -11.70
N VAL A 203 1.45 -7.65 -10.77
CA VAL A 203 1.98 -7.73 -9.40
C VAL A 203 1.41 -8.94 -8.65
N GLY A 204 0.11 -9.23 -8.79
CA GLY A 204 -0.51 -10.41 -8.17
C GLY A 204 0.10 -11.72 -8.71
N ILE A 205 0.30 -11.84 -10.01
CA ILE A 205 0.97 -12.98 -10.64
C ILE A 205 2.42 -13.08 -10.18
N TRP A 206 3.16 -11.98 -10.20
CA TRP A 206 4.54 -11.95 -9.72
C TRP A 206 4.64 -12.41 -8.26
N LEU A 207 3.73 -11.93 -7.40
CA LEU A 207 3.66 -12.35 -6.01
C LEU A 207 3.42 -13.86 -5.89
N ALA A 208 2.50 -14.43 -6.68
CA ALA A 208 2.23 -15.86 -6.68
C ALA A 208 3.45 -16.70 -7.11
N LEU A 209 4.20 -16.21 -8.11
CA LEU A 209 5.36 -16.90 -8.68
C LEU A 209 6.68 -16.62 -7.91
N SER A 210 6.74 -15.55 -7.10
CA SER A 210 7.95 -15.23 -6.32
C SER A 210 8.28 -16.39 -5.39
N GLN A 211 9.53 -16.84 -5.40
CA GLN A 211 10.01 -17.84 -4.45
C GLN A 211 10.01 -17.21 -3.04
N GLY A 212 9.55 -17.96 -2.04
CA GLY A 212 9.65 -17.54 -0.66
C GLY A 212 11.10 -17.23 -0.31
N VAL A 213 11.30 -16.27 0.59
CA VAL A 213 12.62 -16.04 1.17
C VAL A 213 12.99 -17.33 1.90
N ALA A 214 13.95 -18.06 1.33
CA ALA A 214 14.55 -19.24 1.94
C ALA A 214 15.39 -18.80 3.15
#